data_d352633b21039967a7410bbe12944ac9
#
_entry.id   d352633b21039967a7410bbe12944ac9
#
_cell.length_a   1.000
_cell.length_b   1.000
_cell.length_c   1.000
_cell.angle_alpha   90.00
_cell.angle_beta   90.00
_cell.angle_gamma   90.00
#
_symmetry.space_group_name_H-M   'P 1'
#
loop_
_entity.id
_entity.type
_entity.pdbx_description
1 polymer ?
#
loop_
_entity_poly.entity_id
_entity_poly.type
_entity_poly.pdbx_seq_one_letter_code
_entity_poly.pdbx_strand_id
1 'polypeptide(L)'
;ECLDIISKGYNTLGTFEANFKALCAEGTIAGAESIFEIPFSASRGRVIYTWGVKHEKKDQWTKLAKGGINGPIPTLFYDYDVEDVRRDITCVPFKWTSDNDGDIAWKAPNKCWGGWSFGKVRFEWMNRVVDSSNDDGMNWQVMRMADIYLMAAEAINELEGPKGSSDAGKYLKAILDRSYPAEKASAILTKAKASQD
;
A
#
# COMPACT_ATOMS: atom_id res chain seq x y z
N GLU A 1 9.31 -19.44 -13.00
CA GLU A 1 8.81 -19.46 -11.61
C GLU A 1 7.67 -18.46 -11.41
N CYS A 2 7.82 -17.14 -11.73
CA CYS A 2 6.72 -16.17 -11.56
C CYS A 2 5.47 -16.58 -12.34
N LEU A 3 5.62 -16.99 -13.59
CA LEU A 3 4.51 -17.46 -14.44
C LEU A 3 3.82 -18.71 -13.87
N ASP A 4 4.59 -19.60 -13.26
CA ASP A 4 4.07 -20.79 -12.60
C ASP A 4 3.22 -20.42 -11.37
N ILE A 5 3.69 -19.47 -10.55
CA ILE A 5 2.92 -18.94 -9.40
C ILE A 5 1.60 -18.32 -9.88
N ILE A 6 1.66 -17.48 -10.90
CA ILE A 6 0.46 -16.83 -11.48
C ILE A 6 -0.53 -17.88 -12.02
N SER A 7 -0.03 -18.89 -12.74
CA SER A 7 -0.86 -19.91 -13.38
C SER A 7 -1.58 -20.82 -12.38
N LYS A 8 -1.00 -21.06 -11.21
CA LYS A 8 -1.62 -21.87 -10.15
C LYS A 8 -2.84 -21.20 -9.51
N GLY A 9 -2.93 -19.87 -9.56
CA GLY A 9 -4.10 -19.12 -9.10
C GLY A 9 -4.40 -19.22 -7.60
N TYR A 10 -3.44 -19.63 -6.78
CA TYR A 10 -3.63 -19.70 -5.32
C TYR A 10 -3.75 -18.31 -4.68
N ASN A 11 -3.08 -17.34 -5.28
CA ASN A 11 -3.15 -15.95 -4.88
C ASN A 11 -3.67 -15.10 -6.04
N THR A 12 -4.37 -14.03 -5.74
CA THR A 12 -4.99 -13.16 -6.75
C THR A 12 -4.62 -11.71 -6.51
N LEU A 13 -4.52 -10.95 -7.59
CA LEU A 13 -4.31 -9.51 -7.54
C LEU A 13 -5.62 -8.81 -7.16
N GLY A 14 -5.68 -8.22 -5.99
CA GLY A 14 -6.82 -7.43 -5.51
C GLY A 14 -6.66 -5.93 -5.76
N THR A 15 -7.57 -5.13 -5.22
CA THR A 15 -7.39 -3.67 -5.20
C THR A 15 -6.27 -3.28 -4.24
N PHE A 16 -5.62 -2.16 -4.53
CA PHE A 16 -4.49 -1.70 -3.73
C PHE A 16 -4.88 -1.47 -2.26
N GLU A 17 -6.03 -0.84 -2.02
CA GLU A 17 -6.52 -0.57 -0.66
C GLU A 17 -6.92 -1.86 0.07
N ALA A 18 -7.61 -2.78 -0.60
CA ALA A 18 -8.10 -4.01 0.02
C ALA A 18 -6.97 -4.88 0.57
N ASN A 19 -5.81 -4.91 -0.12
CA ASN A 19 -4.63 -5.63 0.38
C ASN A 19 -4.17 -5.10 1.74
N PHE A 20 -4.08 -3.78 1.90
CA PHE A 20 -3.61 -3.18 3.16
C PHE A 20 -4.66 -3.18 4.26
N LYS A 21 -5.95 -3.08 3.92
CA LYS A 21 -7.03 -3.30 4.88
C LYS A 21 -7.01 -4.71 5.44
N ALA A 22 -6.84 -5.71 4.58
CA ALA A 22 -6.72 -7.10 5.00
C ALA A 22 -5.50 -7.34 5.89
N LEU A 23 -4.37 -6.69 5.58
CA LEU A 23 -3.16 -6.75 6.40
C LEU A 23 -3.40 -6.18 7.82
N CYS A 24 -4.08 -5.04 7.92
CA CYS A 24 -4.40 -4.42 9.20
C CYS A 24 -5.46 -5.19 9.99
N ALA A 25 -6.29 -5.99 9.36
CA ALA A 25 -7.36 -6.75 10.01
C ALA A 25 -6.87 -7.94 10.86
N GLU A 26 -5.55 -8.13 11.00
CA GLU A 26 -4.93 -9.12 11.89
C GLU A 26 -5.35 -10.58 11.64
N GLY A 27 -5.54 -10.93 10.37
CA GLY A 27 -5.75 -12.33 9.99
C GLY A 27 -4.45 -13.13 10.03
N THR A 28 -4.56 -14.44 10.02
CA THR A 28 -3.40 -15.34 9.92
C THR A 28 -2.62 -15.09 8.62
N ILE A 29 -3.33 -14.71 7.58
CA ILE A 29 -2.78 -14.29 6.27
C ILE A 29 -3.57 -13.05 5.83
N ALA A 30 -2.89 -12.03 5.38
CA ALA A 30 -3.48 -10.76 4.95
C ALA A 30 -4.11 -10.86 3.55
N GLY A 31 -5.21 -11.58 3.43
CA GLY A 31 -6.01 -11.65 2.21
C GLY A 31 -5.37 -12.44 1.07
N ALA A 32 -6.05 -12.42 -0.07
CA ALA A 32 -5.71 -13.26 -1.22
C ALA A 32 -4.45 -12.82 -1.97
N GLU A 33 -4.00 -11.60 -1.81
CA GLU A 33 -2.80 -11.07 -2.49
C GLU A 33 -1.50 -11.46 -1.79
N SER A 34 -1.55 -11.75 -0.48
CA SER A 34 -0.36 -12.00 0.32
C SER A 34 0.25 -13.39 0.04
N ILE A 35 1.55 -13.44 -0.19
CA ILE A 35 2.30 -14.69 -0.45
C ILE A 35 3.19 -15.03 0.72
N PHE A 36 3.90 -14.06 1.27
CA PHE A 36 4.80 -14.27 2.38
C PHE A 36 4.74 -13.11 3.37
N GLU A 37 4.54 -13.44 4.64
CA GLU A 37 4.49 -12.52 5.76
C GLU A 37 5.35 -13.01 6.91
N ILE A 38 5.94 -12.06 7.64
CA ILE A 38 6.52 -12.31 8.95
C ILE A 38 5.41 -12.09 9.97
N PRO A 39 4.97 -13.14 10.67
CA PRO A 39 3.83 -13.03 11.57
C PRO A 39 4.22 -12.32 12.88
N PHE A 40 3.33 -11.46 13.33
CA PHE A 40 3.31 -10.90 14.68
C PHE A 40 2.03 -11.35 15.39
N SER A 41 2.09 -11.42 16.70
CA SER A 41 0.92 -11.69 17.54
C SER A 41 0.39 -10.40 18.18
N ALA A 42 -0.81 -10.44 18.69
CA ALA A 42 -1.35 -9.39 19.55
C ALA A 42 -0.35 -9.05 20.67
N SER A 43 -0.28 -7.81 21.05
CA SER A 43 0.70 -7.26 22.00
C SER A 43 2.17 -7.33 21.52
N ARG A 44 2.38 -7.52 20.22
CA ARG A 44 3.69 -7.49 19.58
C ARG A 44 3.65 -6.62 18.33
N GLY A 45 4.76 -5.99 18.02
CA GLY A 45 4.90 -5.16 16.84
C GLY A 45 4.61 -3.68 17.06
N ARG A 46 5.20 -2.87 16.21
CA ARG A 46 5.09 -1.40 16.21
C ARG A 46 4.99 -0.88 14.78
N VAL A 47 4.43 -1.65 13.87
CA VAL A 47 4.41 -1.29 12.44
C VAL A 47 3.51 -0.08 12.23
N ILE A 48 2.26 -0.14 12.68
CA ILE A 48 1.32 0.98 12.55
C ILE A 48 1.77 2.16 13.41
N TYR A 49 2.29 1.91 14.63
CA TYR A 49 2.84 2.97 15.47
C TYR A 49 3.96 3.76 14.77
N THR A 50 4.81 3.07 14.02
CA THR A 50 5.96 3.70 13.36
C THR A 50 5.58 4.32 12.00
N TRP A 51 4.75 3.62 11.21
CA TRP A 51 4.51 3.90 9.80
C TRP A 51 3.05 4.25 9.48
N GLY A 52 2.17 4.26 10.46
CA GLY A 52 0.75 4.51 10.24
C GLY A 52 0.35 5.97 10.31
N VAL A 53 -0.95 6.21 10.12
CA VAL A 53 -1.55 7.53 10.29
C VAL A 53 -1.47 7.95 11.74
N LYS A 54 -1.13 9.21 11.98
CA LYS A 54 -1.02 9.76 13.33
C LYS A 54 -2.37 10.01 13.98
N HIS A 55 -2.50 9.58 15.24
CA HIS A 55 -3.58 9.92 16.15
C HIS A 55 -3.03 10.84 17.24
N GLU A 56 -3.48 12.10 17.31
CA GLU A 56 -2.96 13.07 18.29
C GLU A 56 -3.47 12.80 19.70
N LYS A 57 -4.64 12.18 19.82
CA LYS A 57 -5.28 11.83 21.08
C LYS A 57 -5.82 10.41 21.01
N LYS A 58 -6.23 9.89 22.17
CA LYS A 58 -7.06 8.68 22.19
C LYS A 58 -8.35 8.94 21.41
N ASP A 59 -8.81 7.92 20.74
CA ASP A 59 -10.04 7.94 19.96
C ASP A 59 -10.69 6.53 19.93
N GLN A 60 -11.62 6.32 19.03
CA GLN A 60 -12.32 5.04 18.87
C GLN A 60 -11.44 3.89 18.39
N TRP A 61 -10.27 4.13 17.85
CA TRP A 61 -9.35 3.11 17.32
C TRP A 61 -8.13 2.87 18.21
N THR A 62 -7.74 3.86 19.00
CA THR A 62 -6.58 3.75 19.89
C THR A 62 -6.80 4.50 21.20
N LYS A 63 -6.43 3.85 22.31
CA LYS A 63 -6.54 4.44 23.65
C LYS A 63 -5.41 5.42 23.98
N LEU A 64 -4.43 5.58 23.13
CA LEU A 64 -3.29 6.48 23.32
C LEU A 64 -3.03 7.30 22.05
N ALA A 65 -2.48 8.49 22.20
CA ALA A 65 -1.92 9.22 21.07
C ALA A 65 -0.79 8.41 20.42
N LYS A 66 -0.92 8.07 19.14
CA LYS A 66 -0.03 7.11 18.46
C LYS A 66 0.17 7.40 17.00
N GLY A 67 1.18 6.72 16.46
CA GLY A 67 1.44 6.64 15.03
C GLY A 67 2.15 7.86 14.45
N GLY A 68 2.52 7.75 13.19
CA GLY A 68 3.11 8.84 12.43
C GLY A 68 4.48 9.28 12.93
N ILE A 69 5.30 8.36 13.44
CA ILE A 69 6.71 8.66 13.76
C ILE A 69 7.46 8.94 12.47
N ASN A 70 7.24 8.10 11.46
CA ASN A 70 7.78 8.29 10.13
C ASN A 70 6.66 8.62 9.15
N GLY A 71 6.95 9.51 8.22
CA GLY A 71 6.01 9.91 7.18
C GLY A 71 6.73 10.18 5.87
N PRO A 72 6.01 10.20 4.75
CA PRO A 72 6.56 10.55 3.46
C PRO A 72 6.95 12.03 3.42
N ILE A 73 7.95 12.34 2.61
CA ILE A 73 8.20 13.73 2.24
C ILE A 73 7.07 14.22 1.33
N PRO A 74 6.65 15.49 1.43
CA PRO A 74 5.54 16.03 0.63
C PRO A 74 5.73 15.88 -0.87
N THR A 75 6.94 15.96 -1.38
CA THR A 75 7.26 15.80 -2.81
C THR A 75 6.77 14.47 -3.36
N LEU A 76 6.86 13.38 -2.60
CA LEU A 76 6.37 12.08 -3.03
C LEU A 76 4.87 12.11 -3.39
N PHE A 77 4.05 12.83 -2.62
CA PHE A 77 2.63 12.97 -2.94
C PHE A 77 2.40 13.71 -4.26
N TYR A 78 3.19 14.75 -4.52
CA TYR A 78 3.06 15.56 -5.74
C TYR A 78 3.69 14.91 -6.97
N ASP A 79 4.62 13.96 -6.77
CA ASP A 79 5.20 13.16 -7.84
C ASP A 79 4.23 12.08 -8.34
N TYR A 80 3.26 11.68 -7.51
CA TYR A 80 2.18 10.83 -7.98
C TYR A 80 1.27 11.56 -8.97
N ASP A 81 0.84 10.85 -10.00
CA ASP A 81 -0.26 11.31 -10.84
C ASP A 81 -1.55 11.45 -9.99
N VAL A 82 -2.35 12.47 -10.29
CA VAL A 82 -3.60 12.76 -9.55
C VAL A 82 -4.64 11.65 -9.68
N GLU A 83 -4.58 10.87 -10.73
CA GLU A 83 -5.47 9.73 -10.99
C GLU A 83 -4.94 8.40 -10.44
N ASP A 84 -3.74 8.38 -9.85
CA ASP A 84 -3.17 7.20 -9.24
C ASP A 84 -3.80 6.93 -7.87
N VAL A 85 -4.64 5.91 -7.78
CA VAL A 85 -5.32 5.55 -6.51
C VAL A 85 -4.35 5.19 -5.39
N ARG A 86 -3.10 4.84 -5.71
CA ARG A 86 -2.06 4.51 -4.72
C ARG A 86 -1.59 5.74 -3.97
N ARG A 87 -1.71 6.94 -4.55
CA ARG A 87 -1.29 8.20 -3.96
C ARG A 87 -1.93 8.43 -2.60
N ASP A 88 -3.24 8.45 -2.56
CA ASP A 88 -4.02 8.82 -1.37
C ASP A 88 -4.04 7.71 -0.30
N ILE A 89 -3.68 6.49 -0.70
CA ILE A 89 -3.50 5.37 0.22
C ILE A 89 -2.08 5.36 0.79
N THR A 90 -1.07 5.70 -0.02
CA THR A 90 0.33 5.68 0.42
C THR A 90 0.72 6.92 1.21
N CYS A 91 0.27 8.10 0.75
CA CYS A 91 0.63 9.40 1.32
C CYS A 91 -0.62 10.08 1.86
N VAL A 92 -0.74 10.17 3.17
CA VAL A 92 -1.91 10.73 3.84
C VAL A 92 -1.59 12.10 4.41
N PRO A 93 -2.22 13.19 3.90
CA PRO A 93 -1.95 14.56 4.33
C PRO A 93 -2.79 14.98 5.53
N PHE A 94 -3.18 14.04 6.37
CA PHE A 94 -3.97 14.29 7.56
C PHE A 94 -3.50 13.47 8.75
N LYS A 95 -4.03 13.82 9.92
CA LYS A 95 -3.95 13.09 11.18
C LYS A 95 -5.32 13.12 11.86
N TRP A 96 -5.58 12.16 12.71
CA TRP A 96 -6.76 12.15 13.56
C TRP A 96 -6.52 13.03 14.78
N THR A 97 -7.47 13.93 15.10
CA THR A 97 -7.32 14.91 16.18
C THR A 97 -8.38 14.83 17.25
N SER A 98 -9.52 14.16 16.97
CA SER A 98 -10.63 14.01 17.89
C SER A 98 -10.41 12.86 18.88
N ASP A 99 -10.98 13.02 20.07
CA ASP A 99 -11.00 12.00 21.09
C ASP A 99 -12.11 10.96 20.86
N ASN A 100 -13.14 11.29 20.07
CA ASN A 100 -14.36 10.50 19.96
C ASN A 100 -14.71 10.08 18.52
N ASP A 101 -14.59 10.99 17.58
CA ASP A 101 -15.16 10.83 16.24
C ASP A 101 -14.08 10.65 15.15
N GLY A 102 -12.82 10.76 15.53
CA GLY A 102 -11.73 10.67 14.58
C GLY A 102 -11.74 11.82 13.56
N ASP A 103 -11.94 13.05 14.02
CA ASP A 103 -11.86 14.21 13.15
C ASP A 103 -10.55 14.28 12.41
N ILE A 104 -10.62 14.60 11.15
CA ILE A 104 -9.46 14.78 10.29
C ILE A 104 -9.00 16.22 10.34
N ALA A 105 -7.78 16.45 10.83
CA ALA A 105 -7.11 17.71 10.68
C ALA A 105 -6.34 17.73 9.37
N TRP A 106 -6.87 18.42 8.39
CA TRP A 106 -6.16 18.67 7.15
C TRP A 106 -4.87 19.48 7.40
N LYS A 107 -3.76 19.01 6.86
CA LYS A 107 -2.49 19.75 6.87
C LYS A 107 -2.24 20.32 5.50
N ALA A 108 -1.93 21.61 5.44
CA ALA A 108 -1.48 22.21 4.20
C ALA A 108 -0.25 21.46 3.68
N PRO A 109 -0.27 20.99 2.46
CA PRO A 109 0.76 20.07 1.93
C PRO A 109 2.17 20.65 1.95
N ASN A 110 2.30 21.96 1.85
CA ASN A 110 3.56 22.69 1.84
C ASN A 110 4.10 23.05 3.24
N LYS A 111 3.35 22.72 4.29
CA LYS A 111 3.76 23.02 5.67
C LYS A 111 4.31 21.77 6.33
N CYS A 112 5.56 21.56 6.08
CA CYS A 112 6.44 20.62 6.75
C CYS A 112 6.06 19.13 6.71
N TRP A 113 7.09 18.38 6.58
CA TRP A 113 7.17 16.94 6.62
C TRP A 113 6.55 16.28 7.87
N GLY A 114 6.51 16.96 9.00
CA GLY A 114 5.86 16.44 10.21
C GLY A 114 4.34 16.39 10.21
N GLY A 115 3.67 16.70 9.10
CA GLY A 115 2.22 16.63 8.95
C GLY A 115 1.70 15.51 8.06
N TRP A 116 2.60 14.79 7.39
CA TRP A 116 2.28 13.68 6.51
C TRP A 116 2.44 12.34 7.22
N SER A 117 1.56 11.42 6.89
CA SER A 117 1.60 10.05 7.38
C SER A 117 1.67 9.07 6.22
N PHE A 118 2.31 7.92 6.41
CA PHE A 118 2.08 6.78 5.55
C PHE A 118 0.71 6.19 5.84
N GLY A 119 -0.02 5.80 4.81
CA GLY A 119 -1.41 5.40 4.95
C GLY A 119 -1.70 3.95 4.58
N LYS A 120 -0.69 3.17 4.23
CA LYS A 120 -0.86 1.73 3.91
C LYS A 120 -1.24 0.91 5.14
N VAL A 121 -0.88 1.36 6.32
CA VAL A 121 -1.19 0.69 7.59
C VAL A 121 -1.84 1.69 8.54
N ARG A 122 -2.98 1.32 9.13
CA ARG A 122 -3.82 2.24 9.88
C ARG A 122 -4.50 1.55 11.05
N PHE A 123 -4.57 2.22 12.19
CA PHE A 123 -5.35 1.72 13.34
C PHE A 123 -6.84 1.62 13.03
N GLU A 124 -7.39 2.52 12.22
CA GLU A 124 -8.79 2.52 11.81
C GLU A 124 -9.19 1.32 10.92
N TRP A 125 -8.22 0.56 10.44
CA TRP A 125 -8.46 -0.67 9.69
C TRP A 125 -8.28 -1.95 10.52
N MET A 126 -7.90 -1.81 11.79
CA MET A 126 -7.79 -2.95 12.70
C MET A 126 -9.17 -3.37 13.21
N ASN A 127 -9.31 -4.65 13.54
CA ASN A 127 -10.55 -5.23 14.06
C ASN A 127 -10.76 -4.97 15.57
N ARG A 128 -9.84 -4.26 16.20
CA ARG A 128 -9.87 -3.97 17.64
C ARG A 128 -9.28 -2.60 17.97
N VAL A 129 -9.57 -2.12 19.16
CA VAL A 129 -8.93 -0.92 19.71
C VAL A 129 -7.56 -1.26 20.25
N VAL A 130 -6.54 -0.48 19.89
CA VAL A 130 -5.16 -0.70 20.31
C VAL A 130 -4.84 0.05 21.58
N ASP A 131 -4.31 -0.66 22.58
CA ASP A 131 -4.09 -0.16 23.93
C ASP A 131 -2.68 0.34 24.20
N SER A 132 -1.67 -0.25 23.57
CA SER A 132 -0.27 0.09 23.83
C SER A 132 0.51 0.34 22.54
N SER A 133 1.66 0.99 22.62
CA SER A 133 2.50 1.31 21.47
C SER A 133 3.16 0.09 20.81
N ASN A 134 3.14 -1.07 21.49
CA ASN A 134 3.72 -2.31 20.98
C ASN A 134 2.65 -3.35 20.68
N ASP A 135 1.43 -2.92 20.44
CA ASP A 135 0.26 -3.78 20.38
C ASP A 135 -0.46 -3.72 19.04
N ASP A 136 0.22 -3.43 17.95
CA ASP A 136 -0.48 -3.44 16.67
C ASP A 136 -0.64 -4.87 16.09
N GLY A 137 0.21 -5.82 16.45
CA GLY A 137 0.06 -7.24 16.08
C GLY A 137 0.05 -7.53 14.59
N MET A 138 0.19 -6.51 13.77
CA MET A 138 0.08 -6.60 12.33
C MET A 138 1.30 -7.31 11.74
N ASN A 139 1.07 -8.26 10.86
CA ASN A 139 2.12 -8.95 10.14
C ASN A 139 2.92 -8.01 9.24
N TRP A 140 4.19 -8.32 9.02
CA TRP A 140 5.00 -7.64 8.02
C TRP A 140 4.91 -8.38 6.68
N GLN A 141 4.22 -7.79 5.72
CA GLN A 141 4.07 -8.35 4.37
C GLN A 141 5.37 -8.18 3.57
N VAL A 142 6.02 -9.30 3.28
CA VAL A 142 7.31 -9.32 2.57
C VAL A 142 7.11 -9.47 1.07
N MET A 143 6.14 -10.29 0.66
CA MET A 143 5.87 -10.59 -0.75
C MET A 143 4.36 -10.74 -1.00
N ARG A 144 3.89 -10.20 -2.09
CA ARG A 144 2.50 -10.25 -2.54
C ARG A 144 2.40 -10.41 -4.05
N MET A 145 1.21 -10.74 -4.55
CA MET A 145 1.01 -11.01 -5.98
C MET A 145 1.45 -9.87 -6.91
N ALA A 146 1.34 -8.61 -6.46
CA ALA A 146 1.83 -7.48 -7.25
C ALA A 146 3.33 -7.58 -7.55
N ASP A 147 4.12 -8.06 -6.59
CA ASP A 147 5.56 -8.22 -6.77
C ASP A 147 5.86 -9.32 -7.80
N ILE A 148 5.08 -10.41 -7.78
CA ILE A 148 5.19 -11.49 -8.77
C ILE A 148 4.85 -11.01 -10.17
N TYR A 149 3.79 -10.21 -10.33
CA TYR A 149 3.42 -9.63 -11.63
C TYR A 149 4.50 -8.70 -12.17
N LEU A 150 5.08 -7.82 -11.33
CA LEU A 150 6.14 -6.91 -11.72
C LEU A 150 7.44 -7.65 -12.07
N MET A 151 7.82 -8.64 -11.26
CA MET A 151 8.98 -9.49 -11.55
C MET A 151 8.79 -10.30 -12.84
N ALA A 152 7.57 -10.79 -13.12
CA ALA A 152 7.28 -11.45 -14.38
C ALA A 152 7.42 -10.50 -15.57
N ALA A 153 6.87 -9.29 -15.46
CA ALA A 153 6.98 -8.27 -16.52
C ALA A 153 8.44 -7.90 -16.80
N GLU A 154 9.22 -7.65 -15.75
CA GLU A 154 10.64 -7.32 -15.85
C GLU A 154 11.44 -8.46 -16.49
N ALA A 155 11.30 -9.69 -15.97
CA ALA A 155 12.06 -10.83 -16.46
C ALA A 155 11.75 -11.15 -17.94
N ILE A 156 10.50 -11.06 -18.35
CA ILE A 156 10.11 -11.27 -19.75
C ILE A 156 10.71 -10.16 -20.64
N ASN A 157 10.61 -8.90 -20.19
CA ASN A 157 11.20 -7.77 -20.94
C ASN A 157 12.70 -7.91 -21.13
N GLU A 158 13.43 -8.35 -20.12
CA GLU A 158 14.88 -8.59 -20.21
C GLU A 158 15.23 -9.76 -21.14
N LEU A 159 14.41 -10.82 -21.14
CA LEU A 159 14.66 -12.01 -22.00
C LEU A 159 14.31 -11.80 -23.47
N GLU A 160 13.21 -11.11 -23.73
CA GLU A 160 12.66 -10.96 -25.10
C GLU A 160 13.04 -9.64 -25.76
N GLY A 161 13.55 -8.70 -24.97
CA GLY A 161 13.88 -7.34 -25.41
C GLY A 161 12.65 -6.48 -25.71
N PRO A 162 12.84 -5.19 -26.00
CA PRO A 162 11.77 -4.20 -26.11
C PRO A 162 10.77 -4.46 -27.26
N LYS A 163 11.16 -5.23 -28.26
CA LYS A 163 10.33 -5.49 -29.46
C LYS A 163 9.39 -6.68 -29.35
N GLY A 164 9.50 -7.48 -28.28
CA GLY A 164 8.89 -8.81 -28.32
C GLY A 164 7.63 -8.97 -27.50
N SER A 165 7.42 -8.17 -26.47
CA SER A 165 6.64 -8.76 -25.43
C SER A 165 5.26 -8.17 -25.24
N SER A 166 4.28 -8.76 -25.94
CA SER A 166 2.88 -8.70 -25.53
C SER A 166 2.69 -9.21 -24.10
N ASP A 167 3.50 -10.18 -23.64
CA ASP A 167 3.36 -10.82 -22.32
C ASP A 167 3.92 -9.97 -21.19
N ALA A 168 5.09 -9.33 -21.31
CA ALA A 168 5.57 -8.36 -20.33
C ALA A 168 4.54 -7.23 -20.12
N GLY A 169 4.01 -6.69 -21.23
CA GLY A 169 2.97 -5.68 -21.21
C GLY A 169 1.68 -6.14 -20.55
N LYS A 170 1.30 -7.41 -20.66
CA LYS A 170 0.11 -7.99 -19.99
C LYS A 170 0.25 -7.94 -18.46
N TYR A 171 1.39 -8.35 -17.91
CA TYR A 171 1.60 -8.36 -16.47
C TYR A 171 1.75 -6.94 -15.90
N LEU A 172 2.44 -6.06 -16.59
CA LEU A 172 2.50 -4.64 -16.22
C LEU A 172 1.11 -3.99 -16.28
N LYS A 173 0.32 -4.29 -17.33
CA LYS A 173 -1.04 -3.75 -17.47
C LYS A 173 -1.94 -4.12 -16.28
N ALA A 174 -1.87 -5.33 -15.76
CA ALA A 174 -2.67 -5.74 -14.61
C ALA A 174 -2.39 -4.86 -13.38
N ILE A 175 -1.15 -4.41 -13.18
CA ILE A 175 -0.81 -3.48 -12.11
C ILE A 175 -1.27 -2.05 -12.42
N LEU A 176 -1.18 -1.63 -13.67
CA LEU A 176 -1.67 -0.31 -14.09
C LEU A 176 -3.19 -0.21 -13.98
N ASP A 177 -3.93 -1.23 -14.42
CA ASP A 177 -5.40 -1.25 -14.40
C ASP A 177 -5.98 -1.12 -12.99
N ARG A 178 -5.30 -1.65 -11.97
CA ARG A 178 -5.74 -1.46 -10.58
C ARG A 178 -5.32 -0.10 -9.98
N SER A 179 -4.42 0.61 -10.65
CA SER A 179 -3.83 1.86 -10.15
C SER A 179 -4.41 3.10 -10.81
N TYR A 180 -4.92 2.97 -12.03
CA TYR A 180 -5.41 4.05 -12.86
C TYR A 180 -6.73 3.73 -13.56
N PRO A 181 -7.50 4.74 -14.01
CA PRO A 181 -8.57 4.52 -14.98
C PRO A 181 -8.05 3.83 -16.26
N ALA A 182 -8.88 3.02 -16.89
CA ALA A 182 -8.47 2.14 -18.00
C ALA A 182 -7.79 2.86 -19.18
N GLU A 183 -8.27 4.06 -19.53
CA GLU A 183 -7.67 4.89 -20.58
C GLU A 183 -6.24 5.33 -20.21
N LYS A 184 -6.07 5.79 -18.99
CA LYS A 184 -4.78 6.23 -18.45
C LYS A 184 -3.80 5.07 -18.35
N ALA A 185 -4.23 3.93 -17.84
CA ALA A 185 -3.42 2.72 -17.75
C ALA A 185 -2.90 2.30 -19.13
N SER A 186 -3.78 2.34 -20.16
CA SER A 186 -3.41 2.02 -21.53
C SER A 186 -2.43 3.03 -22.13
N ALA A 187 -2.62 4.32 -21.86
CA ALA A 187 -1.72 5.37 -22.33
C ALA A 187 -0.32 5.25 -21.71
N ILE A 188 -0.24 4.97 -20.39
CA ILE A 188 1.03 4.74 -19.69
C ILE A 188 1.75 3.53 -20.28
N LEU A 189 1.05 2.42 -20.50
CA LEU A 189 1.63 1.22 -21.10
C LEU A 189 2.16 1.48 -22.51
N THR A 190 1.43 2.21 -23.34
CA THR A 190 1.86 2.57 -24.70
C THR A 190 3.12 3.44 -24.67
N LYS A 191 3.16 4.41 -23.75
CA LYS A 191 4.32 5.28 -23.57
C LYS A 191 5.54 4.51 -23.06
N ALA A 192 5.35 3.58 -22.13
CA ALA A 192 6.42 2.72 -21.64
C ALA A 192 7.02 1.86 -22.75
N LYS A 193 6.20 1.30 -23.64
CA LYS A 193 6.67 0.53 -24.81
C LYS A 193 7.46 1.39 -25.80
N ALA A 194 7.01 2.61 -26.06
CA ALA A 194 7.69 3.54 -26.99
C ALA A 194 9.02 4.09 -26.46
N SER A 195 9.22 4.12 -25.15
CA SER A 195 10.48 4.62 -24.55
C SER A 195 11.60 3.57 -24.51
N GLN A 196 11.34 2.37 -24.97
CA GLN A 196 12.30 1.27 -25.05
C GLN A 196 12.95 1.14 -26.45
N ASP A 197 12.46 1.90 -27.42
CA ASP A 197 13.03 2.03 -28.77
C ASP A 197 14.11 3.12 -28.83
#